data_15633202cc83cb2d1da3f2f529cf580e
#
_entry.id   15633202cc83cb2d1da3f2f529cf580e
#
_cell.length_a   1.000
_cell.length_b   1.000
_cell.length_c   1.000
_cell.angle_alpha   90.00
_cell.angle_beta   90.00
_cell.angle_gamma   90.00
#
_symmetry.space_group_name_H-M   'P 1'
#
loop_
_entity.id
_entity.type
_entity.pdbx_description
1 polymer ?
#
loop_
_entity_poly.entity_id
_entity_poly.type
_entity_poly.pdbx_seq_one_letter_code
_entity_poly.pdbx_strand_id
1 'polypeptide(L)'
;MYELNDFNSIQISIASPEKIREWSYGEVTKPETINYRTQKPERDGLFCEKIFGPMKDWECHCGKYKRVKYKGHICEKCGVEITRSKVRRERMGHIELAAPVSHIWYFKGVPSKIGLLLDMGPKQLEQVIYFASYVVLDPGKVTELVYKQVINDKQLRELEERYGDSAATGLKVGMGAESVRELLMAVDLEKESDACKKVIADNPTGQKAIKAIKRLEVVESFRKSGNRPEWMILTVLPVIPPDIRPMVQLDGGRFASSDLNDLYRRVINRNNRLKKMMEIGAPDMIIKNEKRMLQEAVDALIDNGRRGKPLSGPSNRELKSLSGMLRGKQGRFRQNLLGKRVDYSGRSVIVVGPELKIYQCGLPKELGTILAQTVLW
;
A
#
# COMPACT_ATOMS: atom_id res chain seq x y z
N MET A 1 27.07 1.93 -5.22
CA MET A 1 25.85 1.08 -5.20
C MET A 1 26.18 -0.03 -4.20
N TYR A 2 25.58 0.02 -3.00
CA TYR A 2 25.78 -1.03 -2.00
C TYR A 2 25.23 -2.34 -2.58
N GLU A 3 26.01 -3.41 -2.53
CA GLU A 3 25.48 -4.72 -2.90
C GLU A 3 24.38 -5.08 -1.91
N LEU A 4 23.23 -5.54 -2.43
CA LEU A 4 22.02 -5.86 -1.65
C LEU A 4 22.24 -6.91 -0.54
N ASN A 5 23.43 -7.50 -0.47
CA ASN A 5 23.79 -8.51 0.52
C ASN A 5 24.72 -7.98 1.64
N ASP A 6 25.06 -6.70 1.61
CA ASP A 6 26.05 -6.09 2.53
C ASP A 6 25.35 -5.33 3.68
N PHE A 7 24.46 -6.02 4.40
CA PHE A 7 23.76 -5.46 5.55
C PHE A 7 23.73 -6.47 6.72
N ASN A 8 23.85 -5.94 7.95
CA ASN A 8 23.82 -6.75 9.18
C ASN A 8 22.41 -6.82 9.81
N SER A 9 21.54 -5.89 9.49
CA SER A 9 20.20 -5.82 10.07
C SER A 9 19.18 -5.17 9.11
N ILE A 10 17.92 -5.49 9.32
CA ILE A 10 16.78 -4.88 8.62
C ILE A 10 15.88 -4.21 9.65
N GLN A 11 15.58 -2.94 9.44
CA GLN A 11 14.61 -2.18 10.22
C GLN A 11 13.31 -2.00 9.45
N ILE A 12 12.18 -2.30 10.08
CA ILE A 12 10.85 -2.06 9.52
C ILE A 12 10.26 -0.85 10.24
N SER A 13 9.88 0.19 9.46
CA SER A 13 9.26 1.40 9.98
C SER A 13 8.15 1.89 9.04
N ILE A 14 7.39 2.90 9.47
CA ILE A 14 6.39 3.57 8.62
C ILE A 14 7.14 4.60 7.77
N ALA A 15 6.91 4.61 6.47
CA ALA A 15 7.51 5.58 5.58
C ALA A 15 6.75 6.92 5.63
N SER A 16 7.48 8.02 5.76
CA SER A 16 6.91 9.35 5.58
C SER A 16 6.60 9.65 4.11
N PRO A 17 5.70 10.60 3.80
CA PRO A 17 5.45 11.02 2.42
C PRO A 17 6.72 11.49 1.71
N GLU A 18 7.60 12.20 2.41
CA GLU A 18 8.88 12.68 1.91
C GLU A 18 9.80 11.51 1.54
N LYS A 19 9.84 10.48 2.39
CA LYS A 19 10.65 9.28 2.14
C LYS A 19 10.17 8.50 0.93
N ILE A 20 8.84 8.43 0.72
CA ILE A 20 8.27 7.78 -0.48
C ILE A 20 8.66 8.55 -1.74
N ARG A 21 8.64 9.89 -1.71
CA ARG A 21 9.11 10.72 -2.85
C ARG A 21 10.61 10.57 -3.09
N GLU A 22 11.42 10.45 -2.05
CA GLU A 22 12.86 10.20 -2.14
C GLU A 22 13.16 8.86 -2.85
N TRP A 23 12.42 7.80 -2.55
CA TRP A 23 12.57 6.51 -3.22
C TRP A 23 12.07 6.48 -4.66
N SER A 24 11.22 7.42 -5.02
CA SER A 24 10.52 7.43 -6.30
C SER A 24 11.34 8.13 -7.38
N TYR A 25 11.33 7.54 -8.56
CA TYR A 25 11.93 8.12 -9.77
C TYR A 25 10.95 8.98 -10.59
N GLY A 26 9.69 9.09 -10.15
CA GLY A 26 8.70 9.97 -10.76
C GLY A 26 7.25 9.61 -10.42
N GLU A 27 6.34 10.54 -10.72
CA GLU A 27 4.91 10.39 -10.51
C GLU A 27 4.25 9.59 -11.64
N VAL A 28 3.42 8.62 -11.28
CA VAL A 28 2.58 7.85 -12.21
C VAL A 28 1.21 8.51 -12.27
N THR A 29 0.90 9.17 -13.39
CA THR A 29 -0.35 9.93 -13.56
C THR A 29 -1.37 9.19 -14.41
N LYS A 30 -0.92 8.27 -15.28
CA LYS A 30 -1.78 7.58 -16.25
C LYS A 30 -2.04 6.13 -15.84
N PRO A 31 -3.28 5.64 -16.00
CA PRO A 31 -3.64 4.25 -15.70
C PRO A 31 -3.18 3.25 -16.77
N GLU A 32 -2.75 3.74 -17.95
CA GLU A 32 -2.31 2.91 -19.06
C GLU A 32 -1.02 2.16 -18.71
N THR A 33 -0.93 0.92 -19.22
CA THR A 33 0.22 0.05 -19.00
C THR A 33 1.13 0.04 -20.23
N ILE A 34 0.69 -0.60 -21.28
CA ILE A 34 1.38 -0.70 -22.57
C ILE A 34 0.42 -0.32 -23.69
N ASN A 35 0.99 0.20 -24.77
CA ASN A 35 0.25 0.39 -26.00
C ASN A 35 0.17 -0.94 -26.76
N TYR A 36 -1.04 -1.47 -26.92
CA TYR A 36 -1.26 -2.77 -27.56
C TYR A 36 -0.80 -2.84 -29.02
N ARG A 37 -0.80 -1.70 -29.73
CA ARG A 37 -0.39 -1.61 -31.14
C ARG A 37 1.11 -1.62 -31.30
N THR A 38 1.84 -0.85 -30.43
CA THR A 38 3.28 -0.71 -30.49
C THR A 38 4.02 -1.65 -29.54
N GLN A 39 3.31 -2.29 -28.60
CA GLN A 39 3.83 -3.11 -27.51
C GLN A 39 4.84 -2.39 -26.61
N LYS A 40 4.87 -1.06 -26.67
CA LYS A 40 5.75 -0.23 -25.85
C LYS A 40 5.01 0.31 -24.64
N PRO A 41 5.71 0.53 -23.51
CA PRO A 41 5.15 1.17 -22.33
C PRO A 41 4.66 2.58 -22.63
N GLU A 42 3.48 2.94 -22.12
CA GLU A 42 2.97 4.30 -22.22
C GLU A 42 3.74 5.25 -21.30
N ARG A 43 3.90 6.49 -21.77
CA ARG A 43 4.57 7.54 -21.00
C ARG A 43 3.72 7.95 -19.80
N ASP A 44 4.36 8.12 -18.64
CA ASP A 44 3.76 8.47 -17.35
C ASP A 44 2.74 7.43 -16.83
N GLY A 45 2.72 6.24 -17.44
CA GLY A 45 1.91 5.09 -17.05
C GLY A 45 2.63 4.13 -16.10
N LEU A 46 1.93 3.04 -15.75
CA LEU A 46 2.42 2.04 -14.79
C LEU A 46 3.70 1.29 -15.22
N PHE A 47 4.07 1.31 -16.49
CA PHE A 47 5.29 0.69 -17.04
C PHE A 47 6.25 1.70 -17.67
N CYS A 48 6.06 2.99 -17.43
CA CYS A 48 6.84 4.06 -18.03
C CYS A 48 8.36 3.85 -17.92
N GLU A 49 9.06 3.90 -19.08
CA GLU A 49 10.52 3.73 -19.11
C GLU A 49 11.29 4.92 -18.50
N LYS A 50 10.68 6.12 -18.52
CA LYS A 50 11.27 7.30 -17.90
C LYS A 50 11.35 7.17 -16.37
N ILE A 51 10.31 6.57 -15.76
CA ILE A 51 10.22 6.41 -14.30
C ILE A 51 10.96 5.13 -13.85
N PHE A 52 10.68 4.00 -14.49
CA PHE A 52 11.16 2.69 -14.02
C PHE A 52 12.39 2.16 -14.74
N GLY A 53 12.83 2.84 -15.79
CA GLY A 53 13.99 2.44 -16.60
C GLY A 53 13.64 1.73 -17.90
N PRO A 54 14.65 1.49 -18.77
CA PRO A 54 14.47 0.96 -20.10
C PRO A 54 14.03 -0.50 -20.11
N MET A 55 13.30 -0.93 -21.15
CA MET A 55 12.89 -2.33 -21.37
C MET A 55 14.04 -3.22 -21.82
N LYS A 56 14.98 -2.66 -22.57
CA LYS A 56 16.17 -3.34 -23.08
C LYS A 56 17.42 -2.70 -22.54
N ASP A 57 18.44 -3.52 -22.31
CA ASP A 57 19.75 -3.06 -21.83
C ASP A 57 20.32 -2.00 -22.77
N TRP A 58 20.69 -0.86 -22.21
CA TRP A 58 21.41 0.23 -22.91
C TRP A 58 20.66 0.83 -24.11
N GLU A 59 19.34 0.69 -24.16
CA GLU A 59 18.50 1.25 -25.22
C GLU A 59 17.46 2.22 -24.64
N CYS A 60 17.33 3.42 -25.22
CA CYS A 60 16.27 4.35 -24.83
C CYS A 60 14.97 4.04 -25.58
N HIS A 61 13.82 4.51 -25.06
CA HIS A 61 12.49 4.28 -25.62
C HIS A 61 12.36 4.66 -27.10
N CYS A 62 12.94 5.80 -27.52
CA CYS A 62 12.87 6.28 -28.91
C CYS A 62 13.89 5.62 -29.85
N GLY A 63 14.83 4.81 -29.33
CA GLY A 63 15.85 4.12 -30.10
C GLY A 63 17.01 5.01 -30.60
N LYS A 64 17.11 6.30 -30.16
CA LYS A 64 18.20 7.18 -30.51
C LYS A 64 19.55 6.66 -30.00
N TYR A 65 19.57 6.16 -28.78
CA TYR A 65 20.75 5.61 -28.12
C TYR A 65 20.55 4.12 -27.86
N LYS A 66 21.52 3.27 -28.28
CA LYS A 66 21.43 1.79 -28.23
C LYS A 66 22.70 1.08 -27.77
N ARG A 67 23.68 1.81 -27.24
CA ARG A 67 24.98 1.20 -26.90
C ARG A 67 25.45 1.57 -25.50
N VAL A 68 26.26 0.69 -24.90
CA VAL A 68 26.87 0.82 -23.57
C VAL A 68 27.66 2.13 -23.40
N LYS A 69 28.25 2.67 -24.48
CA LYS A 69 29.00 3.92 -24.44
C LYS A 69 28.20 5.14 -23.91
N TYR A 70 26.88 5.05 -23.97
CA TYR A 70 25.97 6.10 -23.48
C TYR A 70 25.45 5.81 -22.05
N LYS A 71 26.08 4.94 -21.30
CA LYS A 71 25.72 4.59 -19.92
C LYS A 71 25.50 5.85 -19.06
N GLY A 72 24.37 5.94 -18.37
CA GLY A 72 24.02 7.06 -17.50
C GLY A 72 23.54 8.33 -18.21
N HIS A 73 23.56 8.34 -19.56
CA HIS A 73 23.05 9.48 -20.33
C HIS A 73 21.51 9.47 -20.34
N ILE A 74 20.88 10.63 -20.14
CA ILE A 74 19.44 10.81 -20.25
C ILE A 74 19.12 11.29 -21.66
N CYS A 75 18.28 10.53 -22.36
CA CYS A 75 17.90 10.88 -23.73
C CYS A 75 17.05 12.17 -23.75
N GLU A 76 17.49 13.18 -24.50
CA GLU A 76 16.81 14.48 -24.58
C GLU A 76 15.40 14.36 -25.21
N LYS A 77 15.19 13.37 -26.10
CA LYS A 77 13.91 13.18 -26.80
C LYS A 77 12.86 12.45 -25.94
N CYS A 78 13.23 11.38 -25.24
CA CYS A 78 12.28 10.55 -24.49
C CYS A 78 12.46 10.61 -22.97
N GLY A 79 13.53 11.23 -22.46
CA GLY A 79 13.82 11.37 -21.04
C GLY A 79 14.21 10.07 -20.34
N VAL A 80 14.47 8.99 -21.08
CA VAL A 80 14.85 7.69 -20.51
C VAL A 80 16.35 7.67 -20.27
N GLU A 81 16.77 7.26 -19.07
CA GLU A 81 18.16 7.04 -18.72
C GLU A 81 18.65 5.72 -19.32
N ILE A 82 19.86 5.75 -19.91
CA ILE A 82 20.45 4.58 -20.55
C ILE A 82 21.19 3.74 -19.52
N THR A 83 20.49 2.70 -19.01
CA THR A 83 20.97 1.77 -17.99
C THR A 83 20.62 0.33 -18.37
N ARG A 84 20.95 -0.61 -17.49
CA ARG A 84 20.49 -1.99 -17.64
C ARG A 84 19.01 -2.09 -17.31
N SER A 85 18.31 -2.98 -18.01
CA SER A 85 16.88 -3.27 -17.75
C SER A 85 16.60 -3.79 -16.34
N LYS A 86 17.60 -4.38 -15.66
CA LYS A 86 17.53 -4.85 -14.27
C LYS A 86 17.00 -3.78 -13.30
N VAL A 87 17.23 -2.49 -13.58
CA VAL A 87 16.72 -1.39 -12.74
C VAL A 87 15.18 -1.34 -12.65
N ARG A 88 14.47 -1.95 -13.62
CA ARG A 88 13.00 -2.09 -13.59
C ARG A 88 12.50 -2.99 -12.46
N ARG A 89 13.38 -3.76 -11.84
CA ARG A 89 13.09 -4.55 -10.64
C ARG A 89 13.30 -3.76 -9.35
N GLU A 90 14.03 -2.65 -9.40
CA GLU A 90 14.51 -1.90 -8.23
C GLU A 90 13.83 -0.53 -8.11
N ARG A 91 13.57 0.15 -9.24
CA ARG A 91 13.04 1.52 -9.25
C ARG A 91 11.56 1.56 -8.88
N MET A 92 11.24 2.42 -7.91
CA MET A 92 9.88 2.72 -7.49
C MET A 92 9.37 4.00 -8.13
N GLY A 93 8.05 4.10 -8.28
CA GLY A 93 7.34 5.32 -8.59
C GLY A 93 6.42 5.71 -7.44
N HIS A 94 5.67 6.78 -7.61
CA HIS A 94 4.64 7.19 -6.65
C HIS A 94 3.40 7.75 -7.34
N ILE A 95 2.30 7.82 -6.60
CA ILE A 95 1.05 8.48 -6.99
C ILE A 95 0.75 9.53 -5.94
N GLU A 96 0.61 10.81 -6.35
CA GLU A 96 0.12 11.86 -5.47
C GLU A 96 -1.40 11.76 -5.35
N LEU A 97 -1.87 11.49 -4.14
CA LEU A 97 -3.30 11.35 -3.88
C LEU A 97 -3.96 12.72 -3.78
N ALA A 98 -5.11 12.88 -4.45
CA ALA A 98 -5.91 14.11 -4.43
C ALA A 98 -6.54 14.38 -3.05
N ALA A 99 -6.73 13.33 -2.25
CA ALA A 99 -7.18 13.43 -0.87
C ALA A 99 -6.44 12.40 -0.01
N PRO A 100 -6.15 12.71 1.26
CA PRO A 100 -5.55 11.76 2.20
C PRO A 100 -6.39 10.49 2.35
N VAL A 101 -5.74 9.35 2.49
CA VAL A 101 -6.37 8.03 2.61
C VAL A 101 -5.81 7.30 3.83
N SER A 102 -6.67 6.69 4.63
CA SER A 102 -6.26 5.92 5.80
C SER A 102 -5.68 4.57 5.39
N HIS A 103 -4.55 4.18 5.96
CA HIS A 103 -3.97 2.87 5.72
C HIS A 103 -4.75 1.78 6.46
N ILE A 104 -5.33 0.84 5.73
CA ILE A 104 -6.27 -0.17 6.26
C ILE A 104 -5.66 -1.07 7.36
N TRP A 105 -4.36 -1.32 7.35
CA TRP A 105 -3.72 -2.14 8.39
C TRP A 105 -3.78 -1.50 9.76
N TYR A 106 -3.63 -0.16 9.83
CA TYR A 106 -3.65 0.58 11.10
C TYR A 106 -5.05 0.93 11.55
N PHE A 107 -6.01 0.94 10.61
CA PHE A 107 -7.41 1.19 10.87
C PHE A 107 -8.17 -0.10 11.23
N LYS A 108 -8.16 -1.13 10.36
CA LYS A 108 -8.90 -2.41 10.53
C LYS A 108 -8.07 -3.51 11.20
N GLY A 109 -6.90 -3.20 11.72
CA GLY A 109 -6.15 -4.10 12.59
C GLY A 109 -6.92 -4.41 13.89
N VAL A 110 -6.63 -5.54 14.51
CA VAL A 110 -7.19 -5.90 15.82
C VAL A 110 -6.03 -6.01 16.81
N PRO A 111 -5.90 -5.06 17.73
CA PRO A 111 -6.66 -3.81 17.90
C PRO A 111 -6.29 -2.73 16.85
N SER A 112 -7.21 -1.80 16.56
CA SER A 112 -6.96 -0.65 15.68
C SER A 112 -5.93 0.29 16.31
N LYS A 113 -4.80 0.51 15.60
CA LYS A 113 -3.73 1.40 16.10
C LYS A 113 -4.19 2.86 16.12
N ILE A 114 -4.87 3.30 15.06
CA ILE A 114 -5.46 4.65 14.99
C ILE A 114 -6.52 4.83 16.08
N GLY A 115 -7.41 3.83 16.26
CA GLY A 115 -8.45 3.87 17.29
C GLY A 115 -7.89 3.94 18.71
N LEU A 116 -6.79 3.23 19.01
CA LEU A 116 -6.11 3.28 20.31
C LEU A 116 -5.46 4.64 20.57
N LEU A 117 -4.78 5.23 19.58
CA LEU A 117 -4.15 6.54 19.72
C LEU A 117 -5.17 7.66 19.95
N LEU A 118 -6.25 7.65 19.18
CA LEU A 118 -7.30 8.67 19.27
C LEU A 118 -8.31 8.42 20.39
N ASP A 119 -8.27 7.26 21.03
CA ASP A 119 -9.29 6.77 21.97
C ASP A 119 -10.70 6.73 21.39
N MET A 120 -10.80 6.39 20.11
CA MET A 120 -12.06 6.28 19.37
C MET A 120 -12.46 4.82 19.14
N GLY A 121 -13.77 4.57 19.24
CA GLY A 121 -14.32 3.24 18.94
C GLY A 121 -14.17 2.87 17.45
N PRO A 122 -13.97 1.56 17.11
CA PRO A 122 -13.77 1.14 15.72
C PRO A 122 -14.94 1.51 14.79
N LYS A 123 -16.18 1.46 15.27
CA LYS A 123 -17.38 1.86 14.50
C LYS A 123 -17.41 3.36 14.22
N GLN A 124 -17.08 4.18 15.22
CA GLN A 124 -17.03 5.64 15.08
C GLN A 124 -15.97 6.04 14.07
N LEU A 125 -14.77 5.46 14.20
CA LEU A 125 -13.68 5.72 13.28
C LEU A 125 -14.03 5.29 11.83
N GLU A 126 -14.71 4.16 11.66
CA GLU A 126 -15.20 3.70 10.36
C GLU A 126 -16.19 4.68 9.74
N GLN A 127 -17.15 5.16 10.51
CA GLN A 127 -18.13 6.16 10.04
C GLN A 127 -17.46 7.45 9.55
N VAL A 128 -16.43 7.90 10.26
CA VAL A 128 -15.69 9.11 9.86
C VAL A 128 -14.87 8.87 8.59
N ILE A 129 -14.06 7.81 8.54
CA ILE A 129 -13.15 7.53 7.41
C ILE A 129 -13.93 7.32 6.09
N TYR A 130 -15.11 6.68 6.15
CA TYR A 130 -15.92 6.39 4.97
C TYR A 130 -17.05 7.41 4.72
N PHE A 131 -16.90 8.61 5.27
CA PHE A 131 -17.79 9.75 4.99
C PHE A 131 -19.26 9.52 5.36
N ALA A 132 -19.54 8.74 6.41
CA ALA A 132 -20.87 8.51 6.95
C ALA A 132 -21.22 9.47 8.10
N SER A 133 -20.23 10.00 8.81
CA SER A 133 -20.42 10.91 9.95
C SER A 133 -19.26 11.90 10.05
N TYR A 134 -19.51 13.01 10.71
CA TYR A 134 -18.51 14.02 11.02
C TYR A 134 -17.80 13.73 12.35
N VAL A 135 -16.59 14.21 12.50
CA VAL A 135 -15.88 14.29 13.77
C VAL A 135 -15.63 15.75 14.14
N VAL A 136 -15.83 16.07 15.41
CA VAL A 136 -15.56 17.40 15.95
C VAL A 136 -14.06 17.56 16.16
N LEU A 137 -13.48 18.48 15.40
CA LEU A 137 -12.05 18.84 15.48
C LEU A 137 -11.84 19.97 16.50
N ASP A 138 -12.76 20.93 16.54
CA ASP A 138 -12.80 22.01 17.53
C ASP A 138 -14.28 22.32 17.84
N PRO A 139 -14.74 22.20 19.09
CA PRO A 139 -16.11 22.53 19.48
C PRO A 139 -16.41 24.04 19.46
N GLY A 140 -15.38 24.90 19.42
CA GLY A 140 -15.57 26.35 19.45
C GLY A 140 -16.40 26.82 20.64
N LYS A 141 -17.45 27.60 20.35
CA LYS A 141 -18.38 28.13 21.37
C LYS A 141 -19.55 27.18 21.72
N VAL A 142 -19.65 26.03 21.08
CA VAL A 142 -20.75 25.08 21.30
C VAL A 142 -20.43 24.17 22.47
N THR A 143 -21.04 24.45 23.62
CA THR A 143 -20.79 23.74 24.89
C THR A 143 -21.34 22.32 24.94
N GLU A 144 -22.29 21.99 24.05
CA GLU A 144 -22.89 20.66 23.97
C GLU A 144 -21.96 19.62 23.28
N LEU A 145 -20.94 20.07 22.58
CA LEU A 145 -20.03 19.20 21.83
C LEU A 145 -18.71 18.99 22.58
N VAL A 146 -18.21 17.75 22.45
CA VAL A 146 -16.91 17.35 23.00
C VAL A 146 -15.92 17.11 21.86
N TYR A 147 -14.66 17.46 22.05
CA TYR A 147 -13.57 17.15 21.15
C TYR A 147 -13.53 15.66 20.80
N LYS A 148 -13.37 15.32 19.51
CA LYS A 148 -13.43 13.95 18.95
C LYS A 148 -14.83 13.31 18.97
N GLN A 149 -15.88 14.03 19.31
CA GLN A 149 -17.24 13.49 19.22
C GLN A 149 -17.62 13.26 17.76
N VAL A 150 -18.31 12.14 17.51
CA VAL A 150 -18.85 11.82 16.17
C VAL A 150 -20.31 12.23 16.11
N ILE A 151 -20.66 13.03 15.11
CA ILE A 151 -22.00 13.57 14.87
C ILE A 151 -22.49 13.23 13.46
N ASN A 152 -23.80 13.04 13.33
CA ASN A 152 -24.45 12.78 12.06
C ASN A 152 -24.79 14.08 11.32
N ASP A 153 -25.08 14.00 10.03
CA ASP A 153 -25.54 15.12 9.18
C ASP A 153 -26.76 15.86 9.79
N LYS A 154 -27.71 15.07 10.35
CA LYS A 154 -28.91 15.64 10.99
C LYS A 154 -28.56 16.45 12.24
N GLN A 155 -27.71 15.93 13.09
CA GLN A 155 -27.24 16.62 14.29
C GLN A 155 -26.46 17.90 13.96
N LEU A 156 -25.65 17.85 12.90
CA LEU A 156 -24.91 19.02 12.46
C LEU A 156 -25.86 20.14 12.01
N ARG A 157 -26.86 19.84 11.21
CA ARG A 157 -27.86 20.82 10.78
C ARG A 157 -28.67 21.40 11.95
N GLU A 158 -29.08 20.56 12.90
CA GLU A 158 -29.77 21.00 14.12
C GLU A 158 -28.90 21.94 14.96
N LEU A 159 -27.59 21.75 14.99
CA LEU A 159 -26.65 22.63 15.66
C LEU A 159 -26.43 23.93 14.91
N GLU A 160 -26.33 23.87 13.58
CA GLU A 160 -26.23 25.07 12.73
C GLU A 160 -27.49 25.93 12.82
N GLU A 161 -28.70 25.34 12.90
CA GLU A 161 -29.96 26.05 13.13
C GLU A 161 -30.05 26.74 14.51
N ARG A 162 -29.46 26.11 15.56
CA ARG A 162 -29.51 26.65 16.93
C ARG A 162 -28.45 27.71 17.21
N TYR A 163 -27.23 27.47 16.76
CA TYR A 163 -26.06 28.26 17.10
C TYR A 163 -25.57 29.18 15.97
N GLY A 164 -26.12 29.02 14.76
CA GLY A 164 -25.66 29.69 13.54
C GLY A 164 -24.53 28.92 12.85
N ASP A 165 -24.08 29.46 11.72
CA ASP A 165 -23.06 28.83 10.89
C ASP A 165 -21.74 28.56 11.66
N SER A 166 -21.03 27.56 11.23
CA SER A 166 -19.71 27.17 11.78
C SER A 166 -18.69 28.31 11.81
N ALA A 167 -18.81 29.29 10.89
CA ALA A 167 -17.97 30.48 10.88
C ALA A 167 -18.26 31.43 12.09
N ALA A 168 -19.50 31.50 12.57
CA ALA A 168 -19.91 32.34 13.70
C ALA A 168 -19.61 31.69 15.05
N THR A 169 -19.72 30.36 15.13
CA THR A 169 -19.50 29.56 16.33
C THR A 169 -18.06 29.15 16.55
N GLY A 170 -17.22 29.18 15.51
CA GLY A 170 -15.88 28.62 15.51
C GLY A 170 -15.85 27.09 15.54
N LEU A 171 -16.99 26.43 15.30
CA LEU A 171 -17.10 24.98 15.26
C LEU A 171 -16.36 24.44 14.04
N LYS A 172 -15.36 23.59 14.28
CA LYS A 172 -14.64 22.89 13.21
C LYS A 172 -15.00 21.42 13.23
N VAL A 173 -15.68 20.98 12.18
CA VAL A 173 -16.01 19.57 11.96
C VAL A 173 -15.40 19.10 10.66
N GLY A 174 -15.14 17.80 10.55
CA GLY A 174 -14.58 17.25 9.34
C GLY A 174 -14.96 15.78 9.13
N MET A 175 -14.73 15.30 7.92
CA MET A 175 -14.97 13.91 7.50
C MET A 175 -13.74 13.32 6.82
N GLY A 176 -13.71 11.98 6.79
CA GLY A 176 -12.70 11.25 6.05
C GLY A 176 -11.35 11.17 6.73
N ALA A 177 -10.38 10.63 6.01
CA ALA A 177 -9.03 10.44 6.51
C ALA A 177 -8.27 11.76 6.76
N GLU A 178 -8.68 12.85 6.13
CA GLU A 178 -8.12 14.19 6.33
C GLU A 178 -8.32 14.66 7.77
N SER A 179 -9.55 14.56 8.28
CA SER A 179 -9.86 14.90 9.67
C SER A 179 -9.16 14.00 10.67
N VAL A 180 -9.08 12.71 10.37
CA VAL A 180 -8.32 11.76 11.20
C VAL A 180 -6.83 12.13 11.23
N ARG A 181 -6.27 12.60 10.12
CA ARG A 181 -4.89 13.09 10.05
C ARG A 181 -4.68 14.30 10.95
N GLU A 182 -5.58 15.29 10.91
CA GLU A 182 -5.50 16.46 11.80
C GLU A 182 -5.54 16.04 13.28
N LEU A 183 -6.43 15.13 13.64
CA LEU A 183 -6.49 14.58 15.00
C LEU A 183 -5.18 13.87 15.40
N LEU A 184 -4.58 13.09 14.49
CA LEU A 184 -3.31 12.39 14.75
C LEU A 184 -2.13 13.35 14.87
N MET A 185 -2.12 14.45 14.11
CA MET A 185 -1.09 15.51 14.22
C MET A 185 -1.17 16.26 15.56
N ALA A 186 -2.37 16.37 16.12
CA ALA A 186 -2.60 17.04 17.42
C ALA A 186 -2.26 16.15 18.63
N VAL A 187 -1.95 14.86 18.42
CA VAL A 187 -1.60 13.94 19.52
C VAL A 187 -0.19 14.23 20.04
N ASP A 188 -0.10 14.58 21.31
CA ASP A 188 1.15 14.69 22.05
C ASP A 188 1.47 13.34 22.72
N LEU A 189 2.45 12.62 22.18
CA LEU A 189 2.81 11.28 22.64
C LEU A 189 3.33 11.23 24.06
N GLU A 190 3.99 12.30 24.55
CA GLU A 190 4.50 12.35 25.91
C GLU A 190 3.37 12.49 26.93
N LYS A 191 2.46 13.47 26.69
CA LYS A 191 1.29 13.67 27.57
C LYS A 191 0.38 12.43 27.61
N GLU A 192 0.17 11.78 26.45
CA GLU A 192 -0.64 10.55 26.36
C GLU A 192 0.02 9.37 27.09
N SER A 193 1.36 9.25 27.04
CA SER A 193 2.10 8.24 27.80
C SER A 193 1.90 8.43 29.30
N ASP A 194 2.07 9.66 29.79
CA ASP A 194 1.93 9.96 31.21
C ASP A 194 0.49 9.82 31.70
N ALA A 195 -0.49 10.21 30.88
CA ALA A 195 -1.91 9.99 31.19
C ALA A 195 -2.24 8.49 31.30
N CYS A 196 -1.74 7.67 30.38
CA CYS A 196 -1.94 6.21 30.45
C CYS A 196 -1.28 5.59 31.67
N LYS A 197 -0.07 6.02 32.06
CA LYS A 197 0.63 5.55 33.26
C LYS A 197 -0.14 5.88 34.53
N LYS A 198 -0.70 7.10 34.64
CA LYS A 198 -1.56 7.50 35.76
C LYS A 198 -2.80 6.60 35.88
N VAL A 199 -3.53 6.38 34.77
CA VAL A 199 -4.71 5.49 34.78
C VAL A 199 -4.38 4.07 35.21
N ILE A 200 -3.20 3.56 34.84
CA ILE A 200 -2.74 2.22 35.24
C ILE A 200 -2.39 2.19 36.74
N ALA A 201 -1.76 3.25 37.25
CA ALA A 201 -1.42 3.34 38.68
C ALA A 201 -2.67 3.43 39.57
N ASP A 202 -3.68 4.21 39.16
CA ASP A 202 -4.92 4.40 39.91
C ASP A 202 -5.79 3.12 39.98
N ASN A 203 -5.79 2.28 38.93
CA ASN A 203 -6.60 1.07 38.84
C ASN A 203 -5.87 -0.08 38.15
N PRO A 204 -4.98 -0.82 38.81
CA PRO A 204 -4.09 -1.78 38.16
C PRO A 204 -4.79 -3.03 37.59
N THR A 205 -6.00 -3.38 38.06
CA THR A 205 -6.67 -4.65 37.71
C THR A 205 -7.97 -4.52 36.92
N GLY A 206 -8.40 -3.30 36.60
CA GLY A 206 -9.68 -3.06 35.91
C GLY A 206 -9.61 -3.13 34.39
N GLN A 207 -10.77 -3.27 33.73
CA GLN A 207 -10.86 -3.19 32.27
C GLN A 207 -10.30 -1.87 31.69
N LYS A 208 -10.40 -0.79 32.46
CA LYS A 208 -9.80 0.52 32.11
C LYS A 208 -8.27 0.42 32.05
N ALA A 209 -7.63 -0.27 32.99
CA ALA A 209 -6.20 -0.52 32.99
C ALA A 209 -5.75 -1.35 31.78
N ILE A 210 -6.48 -2.42 31.44
CA ILE A 210 -6.17 -3.26 30.25
C ILE A 210 -6.22 -2.42 28.98
N LYS A 211 -7.21 -1.53 28.85
CA LYS A 211 -7.32 -0.62 27.70
C LYS A 211 -6.16 0.39 27.69
N ALA A 212 -5.82 0.95 28.84
CA ALA A 212 -4.71 1.90 28.99
C ALA A 212 -3.35 1.24 28.69
N ILE A 213 -3.12 0.00 29.11
CA ILE A 213 -1.89 -0.77 28.80
C ILE A 213 -1.74 -0.95 27.27
N LYS A 214 -2.81 -1.40 26.59
CA LYS A 214 -2.79 -1.57 25.13
C LYS A 214 -2.55 -0.24 24.40
N ARG A 215 -3.11 0.86 24.92
CA ARG A 215 -2.89 2.21 24.38
C ARG A 215 -1.45 2.65 24.62
N LEU A 216 -0.93 2.48 25.84
CA LEU A 216 0.44 2.83 26.21
C LEU A 216 1.46 2.09 25.35
N GLU A 217 1.25 0.81 25.06
CA GLU A 217 2.10 0.01 24.17
C GLU A 217 2.25 0.66 22.78
N VAL A 218 1.15 1.14 22.22
CA VAL A 218 1.16 1.81 20.90
C VAL A 218 1.84 3.18 20.98
N VAL A 219 1.51 3.99 22.02
CA VAL A 219 2.10 5.31 22.23
C VAL A 219 3.63 5.21 22.41
N GLU A 220 4.10 4.28 23.26
CA GLU A 220 5.52 4.04 23.49
C GLU A 220 6.23 3.51 22.23
N SER A 221 5.55 2.69 21.42
CA SER A 221 6.11 2.21 20.17
C SER A 221 6.37 3.36 19.19
N PHE A 222 5.45 4.32 19.06
CA PHE A 222 5.65 5.54 18.27
C PHE A 222 6.75 6.42 18.83
N ARG A 223 6.74 6.68 20.14
CA ARG A 223 7.73 7.52 20.83
C ARG A 223 9.16 7.00 20.67
N LYS A 224 9.36 5.68 20.87
CA LYS A 224 10.68 5.04 20.76
C LYS A 224 11.19 4.90 19.33
N SER A 225 10.29 4.68 18.37
CA SER A 225 10.68 4.49 16.96
C SER A 225 10.91 5.79 16.20
N GLY A 226 10.48 6.95 16.75
CA GLY A 226 10.53 8.23 16.05
C GLY A 226 9.55 8.35 14.88
N ASN A 227 8.63 7.39 14.72
CA ASN A 227 7.58 7.46 13.71
C ASN A 227 6.51 8.45 14.16
N ARG A 228 5.97 9.23 13.21
CA ARG A 228 4.88 10.16 13.48
C ARG A 228 3.54 9.49 13.25
N PRO A 229 2.53 9.70 14.13
CA PRO A 229 1.22 9.07 14.02
C PRO A 229 0.49 9.38 12.70
N GLU A 230 0.64 10.59 12.16
CA GLU A 230 0.01 11.01 10.92
C GLU A 230 0.52 10.26 9.68
N TRP A 231 1.66 9.58 9.74
CA TRP A 231 2.14 8.75 8.62
C TRP A 231 1.28 7.49 8.38
N MET A 232 0.38 7.16 9.30
CA MET A 232 -0.64 6.13 9.08
C MET A 232 -1.72 6.57 8.08
N ILE A 233 -1.77 7.86 7.75
CA ILE A 233 -2.63 8.44 6.72
C ILE A 233 -1.77 8.75 5.50
N LEU A 234 -2.07 8.10 4.39
CA LEU A 234 -1.32 8.20 3.15
C LEU A 234 -1.75 9.45 2.37
N THR A 235 -0.80 10.28 2.02
CA THR A 235 -0.94 11.38 1.04
C THR A 235 -0.26 11.03 -0.27
N VAL A 236 0.75 10.18 -0.22
CA VAL A 236 1.50 9.67 -1.36
C VAL A 236 1.48 8.14 -1.31
N LEU A 237 1.17 7.51 -2.42
CA LEU A 237 1.12 6.05 -2.53
C LEU A 237 2.34 5.55 -3.33
N PRO A 238 3.17 4.64 -2.78
CA PRO A 238 4.28 4.08 -3.53
C PRO A 238 3.79 3.11 -4.61
N VAL A 239 4.43 3.15 -5.77
CA VAL A 239 4.21 2.22 -6.88
C VAL A 239 5.41 1.29 -6.98
N ILE A 240 5.17 0.00 -6.76
CA ILE A 240 6.24 -1.01 -6.81
C ILE A 240 6.79 -1.19 -8.22
N PRO A 241 8.04 -1.64 -8.36
CA PRO A 241 8.70 -1.84 -9.65
C PRO A 241 7.90 -2.73 -10.61
N PRO A 242 7.92 -2.48 -11.93
CA PRO A 242 7.14 -3.22 -12.92
C PRO A 242 7.48 -4.72 -12.98
N ASP A 243 8.73 -5.12 -12.77
CA ASP A 243 9.14 -6.52 -12.83
C ASP A 243 8.62 -7.37 -11.64
N ILE A 244 8.18 -6.72 -10.54
CA ILE A 244 7.50 -7.39 -9.42
C ILE A 244 6.00 -7.59 -9.72
N ARG A 245 5.43 -6.83 -10.67
CA ARG A 245 4.05 -6.91 -11.15
C ARG A 245 4.00 -7.07 -12.69
N PRO A 246 4.60 -8.14 -13.23
CA PRO A 246 4.85 -8.25 -14.66
C PRO A 246 3.57 -8.32 -15.49
N MET A 247 3.69 -7.93 -16.75
CA MET A 247 2.72 -8.13 -17.81
C MET A 247 3.40 -8.92 -18.93
N VAL A 248 2.95 -10.14 -19.17
CA VAL A 248 3.58 -11.08 -20.11
C VAL A 248 2.65 -11.31 -21.29
N GLN A 249 3.19 -11.26 -22.49
CA GLN A 249 2.48 -11.62 -23.70
C GLN A 249 2.40 -13.15 -23.82
N LEU A 250 1.19 -13.65 -24.00
CA LEU A 250 0.91 -15.07 -24.26
C LEU A 250 0.84 -15.31 -25.78
N ASP A 251 0.95 -16.58 -26.16
CA ASP A 251 0.70 -17.01 -27.53
C ASP A 251 -0.70 -16.58 -27.99
N GLY A 252 -0.81 -16.09 -29.23
CA GLY A 252 -2.05 -15.53 -29.77
C GLY A 252 -2.28 -14.04 -29.42
N GLY A 253 -1.25 -13.30 -28.99
CA GLY A 253 -1.30 -11.84 -28.81
C GLY A 253 -2.05 -11.35 -27.58
N ARG A 254 -2.51 -12.24 -26.71
CA ARG A 254 -3.14 -11.91 -25.42
C ARG A 254 -2.07 -11.60 -24.38
N PHE A 255 -2.41 -10.73 -23.40
CA PHE A 255 -1.52 -10.39 -22.29
C PHE A 255 -2.04 -10.96 -20.97
N ALA A 256 -1.17 -11.62 -20.23
CA ALA A 256 -1.38 -11.96 -18.84
C ALA A 256 -0.80 -10.84 -17.97
N SER A 257 -1.59 -10.27 -17.09
CA SER A 257 -1.19 -9.19 -16.20
C SER A 257 -1.30 -9.61 -14.74
N SER A 258 -0.41 -9.10 -13.89
CA SER A 258 -0.56 -9.23 -12.45
C SER A 258 -1.81 -8.48 -11.98
N ASP A 259 -2.54 -9.05 -11.01
CA ASP A 259 -3.73 -8.44 -10.39
C ASP A 259 -3.43 -7.05 -9.81
N LEU A 260 -2.19 -6.81 -9.36
CA LEU A 260 -1.76 -5.50 -8.84
C LEU A 260 -1.87 -4.38 -9.88
N ASN A 261 -1.62 -4.67 -11.16
CA ASN A 261 -1.75 -3.66 -12.21
C ASN A 261 -3.20 -3.18 -12.34
N ASP A 262 -4.19 -4.08 -12.21
CA ASP A 262 -5.60 -3.71 -12.23
C ASP A 262 -6.00 -2.89 -10.99
N LEU A 263 -5.50 -3.26 -9.82
CA LEU A 263 -5.73 -2.51 -8.59
C LEU A 263 -5.10 -1.10 -8.64
N TYR A 264 -3.86 -0.97 -9.13
CA TYR A 264 -3.24 0.35 -9.35
C TYR A 264 -4.01 1.19 -10.38
N ARG A 265 -4.45 0.60 -11.48
CA ARG A 265 -5.28 1.29 -12.48
C ARG A 265 -6.57 1.85 -11.88
N ARG A 266 -7.24 1.08 -11.01
CA ARG A 266 -8.44 1.54 -10.29
C ARG A 266 -8.13 2.73 -9.40
N VAL A 267 -7.02 2.70 -8.65
CA VAL A 267 -6.60 3.83 -7.81
C VAL A 267 -6.34 5.07 -8.66
N ILE A 268 -5.55 4.95 -9.74
CA ILE A 268 -5.22 6.10 -10.60
C ILE A 268 -6.48 6.69 -11.25
N ASN A 269 -7.38 5.84 -11.76
CA ASN A 269 -8.63 6.29 -12.36
C ASN A 269 -9.51 7.07 -11.36
N ARG A 270 -9.65 6.56 -10.11
CA ARG A 270 -10.39 7.25 -9.05
C ARG A 270 -9.73 8.55 -8.64
N ASN A 271 -8.41 8.54 -8.52
CA ASN A 271 -7.62 9.72 -8.16
C ASN A 271 -7.75 10.82 -9.22
N ASN A 272 -7.59 10.48 -10.51
CA ASN A 272 -7.72 11.43 -11.60
C ASN A 272 -9.15 11.98 -11.73
N ARG A 273 -10.15 11.12 -11.51
CA ARG A 273 -11.54 11.54 -11.49
C ARG A 273 -11.83 12.51 -10.35
N LEU A 274 -11.31 12.22 -9.14
CA LEU A 274 -11.44 13.13 -7.99
C LEU A 274 -10.75 14.47 -8.27
N LYS A 275 -9.51 14.47 -8.77
CA LYS A 275 -8.79 15.70 -9.16
C LYS A 275 -9.65 16.54 -10.10
N LYS A 276 -10.18 15.93 -11.17
CA LYS A 276 -11.03 16.61 -12.15
C LYS A 276 -12.34 17.16 -11.53
N MET A 277 -12.98 16.41 -10.61
CA MET A 277 -14.20 16.89 -9.95
C MET A 277 -13.93 18.08 -9.01
N MET A 278 -12.80 18.09 -8.35
CA MET A 278 -12.36 19.21 -7.51
C MET A 278 -12.02 20.45 -8.35
N GLU A 279 -11.37 20.29 -9.50
CA GLU A 279 -11.05 21.39 -10.44
C GLU A 279 -12.29 22.05 -11.03
N ILE A 280 -13.34 21.27 -11.31
CA ILE A 280 -14.62 21.77 -11.87
C ILE A 280 -15.49 22.42 -10.78
N GLY A 281 -15.15 22.26 -9.49
CA GLY A 281 -15.98 22.75 -8.39
C GLY A 281 -17.30 21.96 -8.22
N ALA A 282 -17.25 20.64 -8.37
CA ALA A 282 -18.42 19.76 -8.23
C ALA A 282 -19.05 19.88 -6.82
N PRO A 283 -20.37 19.61 -6.68
CA PRO A 283 -21.04 19.62 -5.38
C PRO A 283 -20.36 18.73 -4.35
N ASP A 284 -20.32 19.17 -3.09
CA ASP A 284 -19.65 18.48 -1.98
C ASP A 284 -20.06 17.00 -1.81
N MET A 285 -21.34 16.70 -2.05
CA MET A 285 -21.84 15.33 -2.00
C MET A 285 -21.12 14.42 -2.99
N ILE A 286 -20.86 14.91 -4.21
CA ILE A 286 -20.12 14.15 -5.25
C ILE A 286 -18.67 14.01 -4.85
N ILE A 287 -18.03 15.07 -4.38
CA ILE A 287 -16.62 15.06 -3.93
C ILE A 287 -16.45 14.08 -2.77
N LYS A 288 -17.34 14.10 -1.77
CA LYS A 288 -17.33 13.16 -0.63
C LYS A 288 -17.44 11.70 -1.10
N ASN A 289 -18.31 11.43 -2.07
CA ASN A 289 -18.48 10.09 -2.62
C ASN A 289 -17.24 9.64 -3.41
N GLU A 290 -16.62 10.50 -4.22
CA GLU A 290 -15.39 10.17 -4.94
C GLU A 290 -14.20 9.98 -3.97
N LYS A 291 -14.08 10.78 -2.90
CA LYS A 291 -13.10 10.57 -1.82
C LYS A 291 -13.29 9.20 -1.16
N ARG A 292 -14.55 8.82 -0.87
CA ARG A 292 -14.86 7.48 -0.32
C ARG A 292 -14.47 6.36 -1.28
N MET A 293 -14.76 6.51 -2.58
CA MET A 293 -14.38 5.50 -3.59
C MET A 293 -12.85 5.40 -3.77
N LEU A 294 -12.11 6.50 -3.62
CA LEU A 294 -10.65 6.49 -3.61
C LEU A 294 -10.13 5.72 -2.38
N GLN A 295 -10.68 5.97 -1.19
CA GLN A 295 -10.35 5.22 0.03
C GLN A 295 -10.57 3.72 -0.17
N GLU A 296 -11.71 3.31 -0.73
CA GLU A 296 -12.02 1.89 -1.00
C GLU A 296 -11.08 1.27 -2.04
N ALA A 297 -10.66 2.02 -3.06
CA ALA A 297 -9.71 1.55 -4.06
C ALA A 297 -8.31 1.31 -3.47
N VAL A 298 -7.84 2.19 -2.60
CA VAL A 298 -6.56 2.02 -1.90
C VAL A 298 -6.63 0.88 -0.89
N ASP A 299 -7.73 0.74 -0.17
CA ASP A 299 -7.96 -0.39 0.75
C ASP A 299 -7.86 -1.73 0.02
N ALA A 300 -8.47 -1.84 -1.15
CA ALA A 300 -8.41 -3.05 -1.97
C ALA A 300 -6.99 -3.33 -2.51
N LEU A 301 -6.22 -2.30 -2.83
CA LEU A 301 -4.83 -2.46 -3.26
C LEU A 301 -3.96 -3.03 -2.13
N ILE A 302 -4.14 -2.53 -0.91
CA ILE A 302 -3.33 -2.94 0.24
C ILE A 302 -3.78 -4.30 0.78
N ASP A 303 -5.08 -4.47 1.06
CA ASP A 303 -5.64 -5.69 1.65
C ASP A 303 -7.08 -5.95 1.17
N ASN A 304 -7.21 -6.56 -0.01
CA ASN A 304 -8.49 -6.86 -0.62
C ASN A 304 -9.31 -7.83 0.25
N GLY A 305 -10.58 -7.50 0.51
CA GLY A 305 -11.47 -8.30 1.34
C GLY A 305 -11.38 -8.03 2.85
N ARG A 306 -10.49 -7.15 3.30
CA ARG A 306 -10.40 -6.75 4.72
C ARG A 306 -11.65 -6.00 5.19
N ARG A 307 -12.28 -5.24 4.30
CA ARG A 307 -13.54 -4.53 4.53
C ARG A 307 -14.60 -4.99 3.52
N GLY A 308 -15.52 -5.84 3.98
CA GLY A 308 -16.65 -6.33 3.19
C GLY A 308 -16.26 -7.32 2.09
N LYS A 309 -17.03 -7.33 1.01
CA LYS A 309 -16.83 -8.28 -0.10
C LYS A 309 -15.57 -7.93 -0.91
N PRO A 310 -14.68 -8.88 -1.15
CA PRO A 310 -13.48 -8.65 -1.94
C PRO A 310 -13.80 -8.30 -3.39
N LEU A 311 -12.94 -7.48 -3.99
CA LEU A 311 -13.00 -7.21 -5.42
C LEU A 311 -12.55 -8.45 -6.20
N SER A 312 -13.35 -8.84 -7.19
CA SER A 312 -13.09 -9.99 -8.04
C SER A 312 -12.78 -9.55 -9.48
N GLY A 313 -12.03 -10.38 -10.19
CA GLY A 313 -11.79 -10.27 -11.62
C GLY A 313 -12.91 -10.87 -12.47
N PRO A 314 -12.74 -10.91 -13.80
CA PRO A 314 -13.77 -11.42 -14.74
C PRO A 314 -14.21 -12.86 -14.46
N SER A 315 -13.36 -13.70 -13.87
CA SER A 315 -13.64 -15.10 -13.52
C SER A 315 -14.19 -15.29 -12.10
N ASN A 316 -14.73 -14.25 -11.46
CA ASN A 316 -15.12 -14.25 -10.05
C ASN A 316 -14.01 -14.63 -9.06
N ARG A 317 -12.76 -14.75 -9.52
CA ARG A 317 -11.60 -14.95 -8.67
C ARG A 317 -11.25 -13.64 -7.97
N GLU A 318 -11.02 -13.69 -6.66
CA GLU A 318 -10.55 -12.54 -5.89
C GLU A 318 -9.20 -12.03 -6.42
N LEU A 319 -9.08 -10.70 -6.55
CA LEU A 319 -7.83 -10.07 -6.97
C LEU A 319 -6.82 -10.12 -5.82
N LYS A 320 -5.60 -10.55 -6.12
CA LYS A 320 -4.51 -10.67 -5.17
C LYS A 320 -3.91 -9.31 -4.86
N SER A 321 -4.15 -8.81 -3.64
CA SER A 321 -3.63 -7.53 -3.14
C SER A 321 -2.17 -7.62 -2.67
N LEU A 322 -1.57 -6.50 -2.24
CA LEU A 322 -0.23 -6.47 -1.66
C LEU A 322 -0.11 -7.38 -0.43
N SER A 323 -1.08 -7.34 0.49
CA SER A 323 -1.15 -8.25 1.63
C SER A 323 -1.29 -9.72 1.19
N GLY A 324 -2.10 -9.98 0.16
CA GLY A 324 -2.29 -11.31 -0.40
C GLY A 324 -1.02 -11.90 -1.03
N MET A 325 -0.09 -11.05 -1.49
CA MET A 325 1.22 -11.49 -1.96
C MET A 325 2.16 -11.96 -0.85
N LEU A 326 1.96 -11.50 0.37
CA LEU A 326 2.81 -11.84 1.53
C LEU A 326 2.24 -13.01 2.34
N ARG A 327 0.92 -13.09 2.45
CA ARG A 327 0.18 -14.05 3.29
C ARG A 327 -0.06 -15.40 2.62
N GLY A 328 -0.35 -16.40 3.46
CA GLY A 328 -0.86 -17.70 3.06
C GLY A 328 0.19 -18.63 2.45
N LYS A 329 -0.26 -19.80 1.98
CA LYS A 329 0.57 -20.88 1.44
C LYS A 329 1.31 -20.47 0.17
N GLN A 330 0.68 -19.60 -0.65
CA GLN A 330 1.23 -19.08 -1.90
C GLN A 330 1.81 -17.66 -1.75
N GLY A 331 2.00 -17.21 -0.50
CA GLY A 331 2.62 -15.93 -0.20
C GLY A 331 4.14 -15.99 -0.26
N ARG A 332 4.76 -14.82 -0.36
CA ARG A 332 6.23 -14.66 -0.50
C ARG A 332 7.00 -15.34 0.63
N PHE A 333 6.53 -15.23 1.87
CA PHE A 333 7.21 -15.84 3.02
C PHE A 333 7.25 -17.36 2.93
N ARG A 334 6.10 -18.02 2.72
CA ARG A 334 6.03 -19.48 2.72
C ARG A 334 6.51 -20.12 1.42
N GLN A 335 6.29 -19.49 0.26
CA GLN A 335 6.58 -20.07 -1.04
C GLN A 335 8.00 -19.76 -1.55
N ASN A 336 8.58 -18.62 -1.18
CA ASN A 336 9.83 -18.15 -1.76
C ASN A 336 10.96 -17.92 -0.75
N LEU A 337 10.65 -17.71 0.55
CA LEU A 337 11.65 -17.41 1.57
C LEU A 337 11.91 -18.60 2.50
N LEU A 338 10.88 -19.21 3.09
CA LEU A 338 11.01 -20.38 3.96
C LEU A 338 11.34 -21.67 3.18
N GLY A 339 10.98 -21.71 1.90
CA GLY A 339 11.31 -22.80 0.99
C GLY A 339 11.35 -22.27 -0.43
N LYS A 340 12.35 -22.71 -1.20
CA LYS A 340 12.53 -22.36 -2.62
C LYS A 340 12.61 -23.62 -3.45
N ARG A 341 12.18 -23.53 -4.71
CA ARG A 341 12.57 -24.54 -5.70
C ARG A 341 14.05 -24.37 -5.98
N VAL A 342 14.79 -25.47 -5.95
CA VAL A 342 16.24 -25.47 -6.15
C VAL A 342 16.58 -26.30 -7.38
N ASP A 343 17.68 -25.94 -8.04
CA ASP A 343 18.25 -26.70 -9.13
C ASP A 343 18.87 -28.04 -8.61
N TYR A 344 19.21 -28.94 -9.48
CA TYR A 344 19.78 -30.26 -9.17
C TYR A 344 18.89 -31.11 -8.25
N SER A 345 17.60 -30.93 -8.28
CA SER A 345 16.62 -31.69 -7.51
C SER A 345 15.52 -32.26 -8.40
N GLY A 346 15.00 -33.41 -8.04
CA GLY A 346 13.92 -34.07 -8.74
C GLY A 346 12.96 -34.76 -7.78
N ARG A 347 11.77 -35.04 -8.26
CA ARG A 347 10.76 -35.81 -7.52
C ARG A 347 10.06 -36.78 -8.47
N SER A 348 9.96 -38.05 -8.03
CA SER A 348 9.27 -39.08 -8.76
C SER A 348 8.44 -39.97 -7.85
N VAL A 349 7.64 -40.84 -8.44
CA VAL A 349 6.89 -41.86 -7.69
C VAL A 349 7.87 -42.93 -7.18
N ILE A 350 7.66 -43.35 -5.92
CA ILE A 350 8.42 -44.44 -5.31
C ILE A 350 7.66 -45.73 -5.58
N VAL A 351 8.37 -46.72 -6.13
CA VAL A 351 7.85 -48.06 -6.39
C VAL A 351 8.70 -49.09 -5.65
N VAL A 352 8.17 -50.31 -5.48
CA VAL A 352 8.91 -51.42 -4.86
C VAL A 352 10.04 -51.86 -5.77
N GLY A 353 11.20 -52.23 -5.17
CA GLY A 353 12.36 -52.80 -5.86
C GLY A 353 12.86 -54.02 -5.09
N PRO A 354 12.28 -55.23 -5.31
CA PRO A 354 12.56 -56.41 -4.50
C PRO A 354 14.04 -56.88 -4.61
N GLU A 355 14.72 -56.50 -5.66
CA GLU A 355 16.14 -56.86 -5.88
C GLU A 355 17.13 -55.90 -5.19
N LEU A 356 16.64 -54.77 -4.67
CA LEU A 356 17.48 -53.76 -4.04
C LEU A 356 17.67 -54.04 -2.55
N LYS A 357 18.91 -53.89 -2.08
CA LYS A 357 19.21 -53.93 -0.66
C LYS A 357 18.64 -52.69 0.04
N ILE A 358 18.43 -52.77 1.39
CA ILE A 358 17.78 -51.71 2.18
C ILE A 358 18.48 -50.33 2.11
N TYR A 359 19.74 -50.30 1.78
CA TYR A 359 20.56 -49.08 1.59
C TYR A 359 20.74 -48.68 0.12
N GLN A 360 20.08 -49.38 -0.83
CA GLN A 360 20.18 -49.09 -2.25
C GLN A 360 18.85 -48.42 -2.75
N CYS A 361 18.99 -47.49 -3.68
CA CYS A 361 17.85 -46.99 -4.47
C CYS A 361 18.17 -47.05 -5.96
N GLY A 362 17.17 -47.36 -6.77
CA GLY A 362 17.27 -47.35 -8.21
C GLY A 362 16.68 -46.04 -8.76
N LEU A 363 17.45 -45.41 -9.65
CA LEU A 363 16.95 -44.23 -10.39
C LEU A 363 16.88 -44.55 -11.88
N PRO A 364 15.86 -44.05 -12.61
CA PRO A 364 15.85 -44.15 -14.06
C PRO A 364 17.11 -43.54 -14.67
N LYS A 365 17.73 -44.24 -15.62
CA LYS A 365 19.00 -43.83 -16.24
C LYS A 365 18.91 -42.44 -16.85
N GLU A 366 17.79 -42.11 -17.52
CA GLU A 366 17.58 -40.83 -18.13
C GLU A 366 17.55 -39.69 -17.10
N LEU A 367 16.88 -39.89 -15.95
CA LEU A 367 16.83 -38.93 -14.85
C LEU A 367 18.21 -38.75 -14.20
N GLY A 368 18.97 -39.82 -14.04
CA GLY A 368 20.34 -39.80 -13.55
C GLY A 368 21.28 -39.05 -14.49
N THR A 369 21.12 -39.20 -15.81
CA THR A 369 21.93 -38.51 -16.81
C THR A 369 21.64 -36.98 -16.80
N ILE A 370 20.39 -36.55 -16.71
CA ILE A 370 20.02 -35.13 -16.62
C ILE A 370 20.60 -34.51 -15.35
N LEU A 371 20.48 -35.18 -14.20
CA LEU A 371 21.05 -34.70 -12.95
C LEU A 371 22.57 -34.62 -12.97
N ALA A 372 23.23 -35.56 -13.60
CA ALA A 372 24.71 -35.59 -13.74
C ALA A 372 25.22 -34.52 -14.72
N GLN A 373 24.51 -34.25 -15.82
CA GLN A 373 24.86 -33.19 -16.77
C GLN A 373 24.81 -31.79 -16.15
N THR A 374 23.92 -31.56 -15.19
CA THR A 374 23.80 -30.26 -14.50
C THR A 374 24.90 -30.05 -13.45
N VAL A 375 25.58 -31.09 -13.00
CA VAL A 375 26.68 -30.99 -12.03
C VAL A 375 28.03 -30.69 -12.72
N LEU A 376 28.14 -30.88 -14.04
CA LEU A 376 29.37 -30.69 -14.82
C LEU A 376 29.54 -29.30 -15.45
N TRP A 377 28.67 -28.34 -15.13
CA TRP A 377 28.73 -26.91 -15.50
C TRP A 377 28.83 -26.08 -14.23
#